data_d13e514e9d6b3bfd0914fda6b5e9802b
#
_entry.id   d13e514e9d6b3bfd0914fda6b5e9802b
#
_cell.length_a   1.000
_cell.length_b   1.000
_cell.length_c   1.000
_cell.angle_alpha   90.00
_cell.angle_beta   90.00
_cell.angle_gamma   90.00
#
_symmetry.space_group_name_H-M   'P 1'
#
loop_
_entity.id
_entity.type
_entity.pdbx_description
1 polymer ?
#
loop_
_entity_poly.entity_id
_entity_poly.type
_entity_poly.pdbx_seq_one_letter_code
_entity_poly.pdbx_strand_id
1 'polypeptide(L)'
;MICSLLLFALFVVSLFTGHNLFSLGLFSAFLFSGVLTKSAGETYVKTAHVYAKNYFLAHGMEKKTLVFATQNTLADVAKRMQGNYLYALEVVNDDMQIVACYSIADLEHIIITKPLSTQLKDLKKV
;
A
#
# COMPACT_ATOMS: atom_id res chain seq x y z
N MET A 1 -14.76 -3.78 10.37
CA MET A 1 -14.63 -5.12 10.98
C MET A 1 -15.80 -5.48 11.89
N ILE A 2 -16.12 -4.69 12.91
CA ILE A 2 -17.19 -5.01 13.90
C ILE A 2 -18.56 -5.18 13.23
N CYS A 3 -18.96 -4.31 12.31
CA CYS A 3 -20.24 -4.42 11.57
C CYS A 3 -20.37 -5.71 10.73
N SER A 4 -19.27 -6.15 10.09
CA SER A 4 -19.31 -7.37 9.27
C SER A 4 -19.45 -8.62 10.13
N LEU A 5 -18.85 -8.61 11.32
CA LEU A 5 -18.93 -9.69 12.31
C LEU A 5 -20.34 -9.79 12.92
N LEU A 6 -20.98 -8.64 13.19
CA LEU A 6 -22.37 -8.55 13.67
C LEU A 6 -23.37 -9.07 12.63
N LEU A 7 -23.20 -8.69 11.36
CA LEU A 7 -24.04 -9.17 10.26
C LEU A 7 -23.87 -10.68 10.02
N PHE A 8 -22.65 -11.20 10.17
CA PHE A 8 -22.39 -12.63 10.07
C PHE A 8 -23.05 -13.42 11.22
N ALA A 9 -22.98 -12.90 12.45
CA ALA A 9 -23.65 -13.52 13.59
C ALA A 9 -25.19 -13.55 13.41
N LEU A 10 -25.81 -12.47 12.94
CA LEU A 10 -27.23 -12.41 12.60
C LEU A 10 -27.60 -13.41 11.49
N PHE A 11 -26.75 -13.59 10.49
CA PHE A 11 -26.96 -14.59 9.44
C PHE A 11 -26.96 -16.02 10.00
N VAL A 12 -26.01 -16.34 10.88
CA VAL A 12 -25.93 -17.66 11.52
C VAL A 12 -27.20 -17.94 12.36
N VAL A 13 -27.64 -16.96 13.15
CA VAL A 13 -28.90 -17.08 13.92
C VAL A 13 -30.09 -17.28 13.00
N SER A 14 -30.16 -16.60 11.87
CA SER A 14 -31.23 -16.73 10.87
C SER A 14 -31.31 -18.14 10.28
N LEU A 15 -30.18 -18.83 10.09
CA LEU A 15 -30.15 -20.23 9.63
C LEU A 15 -30.84 -21.18 10.63
N PHE A 16 -30.70 -20.92 11.93
CA PHE A 16 -31.33 -21.72 12.97
C PHE A 16 -32.83 -21.42 13.15
N THR A 17 -33.26 -20.21 12.80
CA THR A 17 -34.68 -19.80 12.92
C THR A 17 -35.52 -20.06 11.67
N GLY A 18 -34.93 -20.62 10.61
CA GLY A 18 -35.64 -21.00 9.36
C GLY A 18 -36.02 -19.80 8.47
N HIS A 19 -35.58 -18.61 8.77
CA HIS A 19 -35.74 -17.44 7.91
C HIS A 19 -34.68 -17.37 6.85
N ASN A 20 -35.07 -17.43 5.56
CA ASN A 20 -34.16 -17.35 4.42
C ASN A 20 -33.59 -15.94 4.21
N LEU A 21 -32.67 -15.53 5.06
CA LEU A 21 -31.92 -14.27 4.91
C LEU A 21 -30.58 -14.50 4.17
N PHE A 22 -30.62 -15.27 3.09
CA PHE A 22 -29.45 -15.59 2.26
C PHE A 22 -28.72 -14.34 1.73
N SER A 23 -29.49 -13.28 1.43
CA SER A 23 -28.94 -11.99 1.01
C SER A 23 -28.04 -11.33 2.08
N LEU A 24 -28.33 -11.49 3.36
CA LEU A 24 -27.51 -10.99 4.46
C LEU A 24 -26.15 -11.73 4.55
N GLY A 25 -26.15 -13.04 4.30
CA GLY A 25 -24.92 -13.83 4.23
C GLY A 25 -24.01 -13.40 3.09
N LEU A 26 -24.57 -13.22 1.89
CA LEU A 26 -23.84 -12.70 0.73
C LEU A 26 -23.27 -11.30 0.99
N PHE A 27 -24.06 -10.41 1.57
CA PHE A 27 -23.62 -9.04 1.85
C PHE A 27 -22.49 -9.00 2.90
N SER A 28 -22.57 -9.83 3.94
CA SER A 28 -21.49 -9.96 4.93
C SER A 28 -20.20 -10.51 4.32
N ALA A 29 -20.28 -11.50 3.42
CA ALA A 29 -19.14 -12.05 2.70
C ALA A 29 -18.48 -11.00 1.78
N PHE A 30 -19.28 -10.17 1.10
CA PHE A 30 -18.78 -9.06 0.28
C PHE A 30 -18.04 -8.02 1.10
N LEU A 31 -18.57 -7.61 2.24
CA LEU A 31 -17.91 -6.66 3.13
C LEU A 31 -16.60 -7.24 3.69
N PHE A 32 -16.59 -8.53 4.01
CA PHE A 32 -15.39 -9.20 4.50
C PHE A 32 -14.29 -9.28 3.43
N SER A 33 -14.66 -9.63 2.19
CA SER A 33 -13.71 -9.67 1.06
C SER A 33 -13.13 -8.28 0.75
N GLY A 34 -13.92 -7.21 0.86
CA GLY A 34 -13.47 -5.84 0.67
C GLY A 34 -12.40 -5.39 1.68
N VAL A 35 -12.48 -5.87 2.92
CA VAL A 35 -11.47 -5.59 3.96
C VAL A 35 -10.19 -6.37 3.69
N LEU A 36 -10.28 -7.61 3.23
CA LEU A 36 -9.12 -8.46 2.91
C LEU A 36 -8.35 -7.95 1.69
N THR A 37 -9.03 -7.47 0.65
CA THR A 37 -8.39 -6.95 -0.56
C THR A 37 -7.57 -5.69 -0.30
N LYS A 38 -7.95 -4.86 0.65
CA LYS A 38 -7.18 -3.66 1.01
C LYS A 38 -5.81 -4.00 1.60
N SER A 39 -5.74 -5.04 2.43
CA SER A 39 -4.47 -5.53 3.00
C SER A 39 -3.61 -6.27 1.96
N ALA A 40 -4.23 -7.03 1.06
CA ALA A 40 -3.53 -7.78 0.01
C ALA A 40 -2.85 -6.84 -1.00
N GLY A 41 -3.46 -5.70 -1.33
CA GLY A 41 -2.88 -4.73 -2.25
C GLY A 41 -1.57 -4.13 -1.75
N GLU A 42 -1.47 -3.82 -0.46
CA GLU A 42 -0.22 -3.30 0.13
C GLU A 42 0.91 -4.34 0.08
N THR A 43 0.60 -5.60 0.38
CA THR A 43 1.58 -6.68 0.36
C THR A 43 2.05 -6.97 -1.07
N TYR A 44 1.14 -6.94 -2.06
CA TYR A 44 1.47 -7.19 -3.46
C TYR A 44 2.43 -6.14 -4.02
N VAL A 45 2.19 -4.86 -3.76
CA VAL A 45 3.07 -3.76 -4.22
C VAL A 45 4.47 -3.91 -3.62
N LYS A 46 4.59 -4.23 -2.32
CA LYS A 46 5.86 -4.45 -1.65
C LYS A 46 6.64 -5.63 -2.24
N THR A 47 5.95 -6.74 -2.49
CA THR A 47 6.58 -7.98 -2.98
C THR A 47 6.99 -7.86 -4.44
N ALA A 48 6.14 -7.33 -5.31
CA ALA A 48 6.43 -7.17 -6.73
C ALA A 48 7.67 -6.30 -6.99
N HIS A 49 7.87 -5.26 -6.16
CA HIS A 49 9.03 -4.38 -6.31
C HIS A 49 10.37 -5.07 -6.00
N VAL A 50 10.39 -5.94 -5.00
CA VAL A 50 11.59 -6.69 -4.61
C VAL A 50 11.98 -7.75 -5.64
N TYR A 51 11.02 -8.49 -6.19
CA TYR A 51 11.30 -9.54 -7.18
C TYR A 51 11.72 -9.00 -8.55
N ALA A 52 11.15 -7.88 -8.98
CA ALA A 52 11.53 -7.26 -10.24
C ALA A 52 13.01 -6.80 -10.26
N LYS A 53 13.55 -6.37 -9.12
CA LYS A 53 14.90 -5.84 -8.99
C LYS A 53 15.98 -6.80 -9.47
N ASN A 54 15.96 -8.05 -9.03
CA ASN A 54 17.02 -9.03 -9.34
C ASN A 54 17.08 -9.37 -10.83
N TYR A 55 15.96 -9.41 -11.51
CA TYR A 55 15.88 -9.66 -12.94
C TYR A 55 16.44 -8.49 -13.75
N PHE A 56 16.11 -7.27 -13.37
CA PHE A 56 16.49 -6.08 -14.12
C PHE A 56 17.93 -5.62 -13.86
N LEU A 57 18.53 -5.90 -12.70
CA LEU A 57 19.94 -5.61 -12.44
C LEU A 57 20.89 -6.35 -13.40
N ALA A 58 20.50 -7.54 -13.86
CA ALA A 58 21.27 -8.32 -14.83
C ALA A 58 21.25 -7.70 -16.24
N HIS A 59 20.24 -6.90 -16.59
CA HIS A 59 20.02 -6.34 -17.93
C HIS A 59 20.22 -4.82 -18.01
N GLY A 60 20.54 -4.18 -16.90
CA GLY A 60 20.62 -2.73 -16.76
C GLY A 60 19.25 -2.08 -16.54
N MET A 61 19.21 -1.05 -15.70
CA MET A 61 17.99 -0.28 -15.40
C MET A 61 18.27 1.21 -15.47
N GLU A 62 17.28 1.97 -15.94
CA GLU A 62 17.34 3.42 -15.85
C GLU A 62 17.00 3.89 -14.43
N LYS A 63 17.72 4.90 -13.97
CA LYS A 63 17.43 5.59 -12.71
C LYS A 63 16.51 6.77 -12.98
N LYS A 64 15.42 6.86 -12.22
CA LYS A 64 14.51 8.02 -12.21
C LYS A 64 14.45 8.63 -10.81
N THR A 65 14.44 9.94 -10.75
CA THR A 65 14.22 10.67 -9.49
C THR A 65 12.76 11.10 -9.43
N LEU A 66 12.09 10.71 -8.36
CA LEU A 66 10.73 11.16 -8.06
C LEU A 66 10.81 12.36 -7.11
N VAL A 67 10.09 13.41 -7.42
CA VAL A 67 9.99 14.60 -6.56
C VAL A 67 8.58 14.68 -6.00
N PHE A 68 8.47 14.74 -4.68
CA PHE A 68 7.19 14.83 -3.97
C PHE A 68 7.24 15.90 -2.88
N ALA A 69 6.08 16.52 -2.62
CA ALA A 69 5.94 17.45 -1.51
C ALA A 69 5.90 16.71 -0.17
N THR A 70 6.28 17.41 0.90
CA THR A 70 6.29 16.89 2.28
C THR A 70 4.94 16.34 2.74
N GLN A 71 3.84 16.83 2.17
CA GLN A 71 2.46 16.46 2.53
C GLN A 71 2.02 15.11 1.91
N ASN A 72 2.71 14.63 0.86
CA ASN A 72 2.39 13.38 0.20
C ASN A 72 2.68 12.18 1.09
N THR A 73 2.08 11.04 0.74
CA THR A 73 2.27 9.77 1.45
C THR A 73 3.19 8.82 0.68
N LEU A 74 3.73 7.80 1.37
CA LEU A 74 4.46 6.72 0.72
C LEU A 74 3.59 5.96 -0.29
N ALA A 75 2.26 5.90 -0.09
CA ALA A 75 1.35 5.30 -1.07
C ALA A 75 1.36 6.04 -2.40
N ASP A 76 1.48 7.38 -2.38
CA ASP A 76 1.52 8.18 -3.60
C ASP A 76 2.83 7.98 -4.35
N VAL A 77 3.94 7.85 -3.62
CA VAL A 77 5.24 7.47 -4.19
C VAL A 77 5.16 6.08 -4.83
N ALA A 78 4.65 5.09 -4.10
CA ALA A 78 4.54 3.71 -4.57
C ALA A 78 3.67 3.57 -5.84
N LYS A 79 2.58 4.35 -5.95
CA LYS A 79 1.73 4.39 -7.15
C LYS A 79 2.46 4.89 -8.41
N ARG A 80 3.47 5.74 -8.24
CA ARG A 80 4.26 6.27 -9.36
C ARG A 80 5.42 5.37 -9.75
N MET A 81 5.80 4.43 -8.89
CA MET A 81 6.88 3.50 -9.17
C MET A 81 6.42 2.42 -10.15
N GLN A 82 7.17 2.25 -11.22
CA GLN A 82 6.98 1.20 -12.22
C GLN A 82 8.13 0.20 -12.10
N GLY A 83 7.86 -1.08 -12.31
CA GLY A 83 8.85 -2.16 -12.10
C GLY A 83 10.13 -2.07 -12.94
N ASN A 84 10.15 -1.24 -13.97
CA ASN A 84 11.27 -1.18 -14.94
C ASN A 84 12.32 -0.11 -14.62
N TYR A 85 12.20 0.61 -13.51
CA TYR A 85 13.10 1.72 -13.18
C TYR A 85 13.58 1.64 -11.73
N LEU A 86 14.78 2.13 -11.49
CA LEU A 86 15.30 2.39 -10.16
C LEU A 86 14.91 3.81 -9.73
N TYR A 87 14.30 3.96 -8.56
CA TYR A 87 13.79 5.23 -8.10
C TYR A 87 14.57 5.77 -6.91
N ALA A 88 15.02 7.02 -7.03
CA ALA A 88 15.41 7.87 -5.91
C ALA A 88 14.26 8.83 -5.58
N LEU A 89 14.14 9.24 -4.34
CA LEU A 89 13.08 10.16 -3.89
C LEU A 89 13.69 11.45 -3.37
N GLU A 90 13.21 12.56 -3.87
CA GLU A 90 13.47 13.89 -3.35
C GLU A 90 12.17 14.48 -2.76
N VAL A 91 12.25 14.94 -1.54
CA VAL A 91 11.12 15.57 -0.86
C VAL A 91 11.35 17.06 -0.82
N VAL A 92 10.37 17.82 -1.31
CA VAL A 92 10.44 19.29 -1.38
C VAL A 92 9.39 19.92 -0.48
N ASN A 93 9.70 21.13 0.02
CA ASN A 93 8.75 21.96 0.73
C ASN A 93 7.89 22.80 -0.24
N ASP A 94 7.01 23.63 0.29
CA ASP A 94 6.13 24.51 -0.49
C ASP A 94 6.92 25.55 -1.31
N ASP A 95 8.16 25.86 -0.92
CA ASP A 95 9.08 26.77 -1.61
C ASP A 95 9.94 26.04 -2.68
N MET A 96 9.61 24.79 -2.99
CA MET A 96 10.35 23.93 -3.94
C MET A 96 11.81 23.67 -3.52
N GLN A 97 12.16 23.85 -2.24
CA GLN A 97 13.47 23.50 -1.72
C GLN A 97 13.51 22.04 -1.30
N ILE A 98 14.60 21.37 -1.61
CA ILE A 98 14.80 19.97 -1.23
C ILE A 98 15.05 19.88 0.27
N VAL A 99 14.13 19.23 0.99
CA VAL A 99 14.20 19.01 2.43
C VAL A 99 14.86 17.70 2.76
N ALA A 100 14.64 16.67 1.94
CA ALA A 100 15.23 15.34 2.12
C ALA A 100 15.46 14.66 0.77
N CYS A 101 16.54 13.88 0.71
CA CYS A 101 16.84 13.00 -0.41
C CYS A 101 17.01 11.57 0.11
N TYR A 102 16.35 10.64 -0.55
CA TYR A 102 16.46 9.21 -0.24
C TYR A 102 17.05 8.49 -1.44
N SER A 103 18.11 7.74 -1.20
CA SER A 103 18.72 6.90 -2.22
C SER A 103 17.78 5.74 -2.60
N ILE A 104 18.15 5.00 -3.65
CA ILE A 104 17.42 3.81 -4.09
C ILE A 104 17.28 2.80 -2.93
N ALA A 105 18.37 2.55 -2.21
CA ALA A 105 18.40 1.59 -1.10
C ALA A 105 17.54 2.07 0.09
N ASP A 106 17.63 3.37 0.42
CA ASP A 106 16.84 3.96 1.52
C ASP A 106 15.35 3.90 1.21
N LEU A 107 14.95 4.24 -0.03
CA LEU A 107 13.55 4.21 -0.45
C LEU A 107 12.97 2.80 -0.40
N GLU A 108 13.72 1.80 -0.88
CA GLU A 108 13.31 0.40 -0.79
C GLU A 108 13.12 -0.04 0.67
N HIS A 109 14.09 0.28 1.53
CA HIS A 109 14.01 -0.05 2.95
C HIS A 109 12.80 0.63 3.62
N ILE A 110 12.54 1.89 3.32
CA ILE A 110 11.41 2.64 3.84
C ILE A 110 10.08 2.02 3.38
N ILE A 111 9.93 1.69 2.10
CA ILE A 111 8.70 1.08 1.57
C ILE A 111 8.41 -0.29 2.21
N ILE A 112 9.46 -1.08 2.51
CA ILE A 112 9.31 -2.39 3.14
C ILE A 112 8.96 -2.26 4.62
N THR A 113 9.60 -1.32 5.35
CA THR A 113 9.53 -1.23 6.81
C THR A 113 8.41 -0.32 7.32
N LYS A 114 8.02 0.70 6.56
CA LYS A 114 7.03 1.69 6.98
C LYS A 114 5.65 1.43 6.36
N PRO A 115 4.56 1.78 7.07
CA PRO A 115 3.22 1.77 6.49
C PRO A 115 3.13 2.74 5.31
N LEU A 116 2.42 2.34 4.24
CA LEU A 116 2.23 3.20 3.07
C LEU A 116 1.43 4.48 3.35
N SER A 117 0.69 4.52 4.45
CA SER A 117 -0.03 5.72 4.94
C SER A 117 0.88 6.78 5.58
N THR A 118 2.17 6.48 5.79
CA THR A 118 3.13 7.41 6.40
C THR A 118 3.34 8.64 5.49
N GLN A 119 3.25 9.84 6.06
CA GLN A 119 3.56 11.08 5.33
C GLN A 119 5.07 11.24 5.17
N LEU A 120 5.49 11.87 4.05
CA LEU A 120 6.92 12.05 3.75
C LEU A 120 7.64 12.95 4.74
N LYS A 121 6.92 13.91 5.37
CA LYS A 121 7.46 14.75 6.45
C LYS A 121 7.88 13.97 7.70
N ASP A 122 7.25 12.81 7.96
CA ASP A 122 7.49 11.98 9.14
C ASP A 122 8.60 10.93 8.90
N LEU A 123 9.16 10.91 7.68
CA LEU A 123 10.30 10.08 7.34
C LEU A 123 11.56 10.71 7.91
N LYS A 124 12.06 10.17 9.02
CA LYS A 124 13.39 10.52 9.49
C LYS A 124 14.43 9.95 8.54
N LYS A 125 15.44 10.76 8.19
CA LYS A 125 16.63 10.30 7.48
C LYS A 125 17.29 9.20 8.32
N VAL A 126 17.38 8.01 7.75
CA VAL A 126 18.12 6.90 8.34
C VAL A 126 19.62 7.15 8.18
#